data_8aa54bb5b25c2ab28fa7a839da966535
#
_entry.id   8aa54bb5b25c2ab28fa7a839da966535
#
_cell.length_a   1.000
_cell.length_b   1.000
_cell.length_c   1.000
_cell.angle_alpha   90.00
_cell.angle_beta   90.00
_cell.angle_gamma   90.00
#
_symmetry.space_group_name_H-M   'P 1'
#
loop_
_entity.id
_entity.type
_entity.pdbx_description
1 polymer ?
#
loop_
_entity_poly.entity_id
_entity_poly.type
_entity_poly.pdbx_seq_one_letter_code
_entity_poly.pdbx_strand_id
1 'polypeptide(L)'
;DASWSRGLGDVYKRQGSLSAFFNPTLNSYRRINAPPTKSGATWSPSSISYTGNNRTHMIRVPDPGRFELRLMDGSANPYLLQAGVLAAGINGIRKRVNPGKPLFCNMYTDHKKYPNLPKLPNTLEDSLEMLNLNTVMKNAFGKDVLNSYIKLKKSEIQSFKLKEKFDKLKPITKWERSNTLDC
;
A
#
# COMPACT_ATOMS: atom_id res chain seq x y z
N ASP A 1 -16.96 5.34 -20.72
CA ASP A 1 -15.58 5.78 -20.83
C ASP A 1 -14.69 5.05 -19.82
N ALA A 2 -13.68 4.39 -20.32
CA ALA A 2 -12.79 3.55 -19.53
C ALA A 2 -11.57 4.31 -18.96
N SER A 3 -11.52 5.62 -18.98
CA SER A 3 -10.34 6.40 -18.55
C SER A 3 -10.03 6.20 -17.07
N TRP A 4 -11.02 6.24 -16.21
CA TRP A 4 -10.88 5.99 -14.78
C TRP A 4 -10.41 4.55 -14.50
N SER A 5 -10.90 3.56 -15.23
CA SER A 5 -10.48 2.16 -15.05
C SER A 5 -9.03 1.95 -15.48
N ARG A 6 -8.54 2.70 -16.45
CA ARG A 6 -7.13 2.69 -16.86
C ARG A 6 -6.23 3.31 -15.80
N GLY A 7 -6.66 4.41 -15.18
CA GLY A 7 -5.98 4.99 -14.03
C GLY A 7 -5.92 4.00 -12.86
N LEU A 8 -7.06 3.38 -12.54
CA LEU A 8 -7.14 2.30 -11.57
C LEU A 8 -6.18 1.15 -11.88
N GLY A 9 -6.03 0.79 -13.17
CA GLY A 9 -5.16 -0.32 -13.60
C GLY A 9 -3.71 -0.17 -13.19
N ASP A 10 -3.12 1.02 -13.31
CA ASP A 10 -1.74 1.25 -12.90
C ASP A 10 -1.61 1.47 -11.40
N VAL A 11 -2.56 2.17 -10.76
CA VAL A 11 -2.65 2.25 -9.30
C VAL A 11 -2.69 0.84 -8.70
N TYR A 12 -3.53 -0.05 -9.23
CA TYR A 12 -3.62 -1.45 -8.82
C TYR A 12 -2.29 -2.19 -8.95
N LYS A 13 -1.62 -2.09 -10.10
CA LYS A 13 -0.37 -2.81 -10.37
C LYS A 13 0.83 -2.30 -9.58
N ARG A 14 0.79 -1.06 -9.08
CA ARG A 14 1.91 -0.42 -8.36
C ARG A 14 1.77 -0.41 -6.86
N GLN A 15 0.77 -1.09 -6.31
CA GLN A 15 0.49 -1.03 -4.87
C GLN A 15 1.69 -1.43 -4.01
N GLY A 16 2.50 -2.39 -4.44
CA GLY A 16 3.71 -2.77 -3.71
C GLY A 16 4.67 -1.60 -3.48
N SER A 17 4.97 -0.83 -4.53
CA SER A 17 5.84 0.35 -4.42
C SER A 17 5.17 1.55 -3.76
N LEU A 18 3.87 1.75 -4.02
CA LEU A 18 3.09 2.81 -3.39
C LEU A 18 2.90 2.58 -1.88
N SER A 19 2.99 1.33 -1.42
CA SER A 19 2.93 1.00 0.00
C SER A 19 3.98 1.74 0.83
N ALA A 20 5.13 2.09 0.26
CA ALA A 20 6.13 2.89 0.94
C ALA A 20 5.62 4.28 1.35
N PHE A 21 4.73 4.89 0.56
CA PHE A 21 4.09 6.18 0.87
C PHE A 21 2.81 6.01 1.69
N PHE A 22 2.08 4.93 1.47
CA PHE A 22 0.77 4.68 2.08
C PHE A 22 0.88 4.10 3.49
N ASN A 23 1.96 3.40 3.76
CA ASN A 23 2.27 2.71 5.00
C ASN A 23 3.73 3.02 5.39
N PRO A 24 4.01 4.29 5.78
CA PRO A 24 5.38 4.81 5.82
C PRO A 24 6.14 4.47 7.10
N THR A 25 5.54 3.75 8.04
CA THR A 25 6.16 3.40 9.31
C THR A 25 6.32 1.89 9.49
N LEU A 26 7.23 1.47 10.36
CA LEU A 26 7.37 0.06 10.74
C LEU A 26 6.06 -0.47 11.34
N ASN A 27 5.36 0.36 12.11
CA ASN A 27 4.08 0.03 12.72
C ASN A 27 2.96 -0.22 11.68
N SER A 28 3.00 0.44 10.53
CA SER A 28 2.06 0.22 9.42
C SER A 28 1.98 -1.25 9.02
N TYR A 29 3.10 -1.97 9.06
CA TYR A 29 3.20 -3.38 8.65
C TYR A 29 2.68 -4.36 9.69
N ARG A 30 2.46 -3.93 10.93
CA ARG A 30 1.68 -4.69 11.92
C ARG A 30 0.22 -4.77 11.49
N ARG A 31 -0.34 -3.67 10.99
CA ARG A 31 -1.70 -3.61 10.45
C ARG A 31 -1.86 -4.49 9.21
N ILE A 32 -0.95 -4.38 8.23
CA ILE A 32 -0.99 -5.17 6.99
C ILE A 32 -0.88 -6.67 7.28
N ASN A 33 -0.07 -7.04 8.28
CA ASN A 33 0.15 -8.44 8.67
C ASN A 33 -0.78 -8.90 9.81
N ALA A 34 -1.75 -8.09 10.23
CA ALA A 34 -2.69 -8.48 11.27
C ALA A 34 -3.50 -9.72 10.86
N PRO A 35 -3.71 -10.68 11.77
CA PRO A 35 -4.52 -11.86 11.46
C PRO A 35 -5.96 -11.43 11.12
N PRO A 36 -6.59 -12.06 10.12
CA PRO A 36 -7.96 -11.74 9.76
C PRO A 36 -8.92 -12.10 10.90
N THR A 37 -9.89 -11.24 11.16
CA THR A 37 -10.99 -11.50 12.10
C THR A 37 -12.30 -11.70 11.36
N LYS A 38 -13.24 -12.44 11.96
CA LYS A 38 -14.56 -12.69 11.36
C LYS A 38 -15.34 -11.40 11.13
N SER A 39 -15.22 -10.44 12.02
CA SER A 39 -15.88 -9.13 11.92
C SER A 39 -15.21 -8.18 10.93
N GLY A 40 -13.97 -8.44 10.51
CA GLY A 40 -13.16 -7.52 9.73
C GLY A 40 -12.69 -6.28 10.50
N ALA A 41 -12.90 -6.21 11.81
CA ALA A 41 -12.56 -5.04 12.63
C ALA A 41 -11.07 -4.68 12.59
N THR A 42 -10.20 -5.69 12.54
CA THR A 42 -8.75 -5.55 12.43
C THR A 42 -8.23 -5.82 11.01
N TRP A 43 -9.15 -5.95 10.05
CA TRP A 43 -8.77 -6.32 8.70
C TRP A 43 -8.00 -5.20 7.99
N SER A 44 -6.95 -5.59 7.34
CA SER A 44 -6.22 -4.80 6.37
C SER A 44 -5.98 -5.63 5.11
N PRO A 45 -5.96 -5.04 3.92
CA PRO A 45 -5.65 -5.80 2.72
C PRO A 45 -4.21 -6.33 2.79
N SER A 46 -4.03 -7.60 2.54
CA SER A 46 -2.72 -8.27 2.37
C SER A 46 -2.47 -8.67 0.92
N SER A 47 -3.52 -8.69 0.11
CA SER A 47 -3.48 -9.04 -1.31
C SER A 47 -4.03 -7.89 -2.13
N ILE A 48 -3.44 -7.70 -3.31
CA ILE A 48 -3.89 -6.70 -4.26
C ILE A 48 -5.12 -7.27 -4.97
N SER A 49 -6.27 -6.64 -4.75
CA SER A 49 -7.53 -7.02 -5.36
C SER A 49 -8.46 -5.82 -5.51
N TYR A 50 -9.38 -5.88 -6.49
CA TYR A 50 -10.43 -4.90 -6.63
C TYR A 50 -11.76 -5.54 -6.99
N THR A 51 -12.85 -4.86 -6.67
CA THR A 51 -14.22 -5.30 -6.98
C THR A 51 -15.17 -4.10 -7.00
N GLY A 52 -16.44 -4.37 -7.17
CA GLY A 52 -17.53 -3.39 -7.04
C GLY A 52 -17.70 -2.86 -5.62
N ASN A 53 -18.92 -2.64 -5.19
CA ASN A 53 -19.26 -2.09 -3.87
C ASN A 53 -19.07 -3.12 -2.73
N ASN A 54 -17.83 -3.53 -2.47
CA ASN A 54 -17.50 -4.50 -1.43
C ASN A 54 -16.23 -4.06 -0.67
N ARG A 55 -16.38 -3.82 0.62
CA ARG A 55 -15.32 -3.34 1.53
C ARG A 55 -14.31 -4.41 1.94
N THR A 56 -14.44 -5.64 1.51
CA THR A 56 -13.49 -6.70 1.83
C THR A 56 -12.27 -6.72 0.91
N HIS A 57 -12.25 -5.89 -0.14
CA HIS A 57 -11.15 -5.75 -1.08
C HIS A 57 -10.28 -4.51 -0.81
N MET A 58 -9.05 -4.54 -1.30
CA MET A 58 -8.12 -3.40 -1.21
C MET A 58 -8.64 -2.19 -1.99
N ILE A 59 -9.21 -2.41 -3.17
CA ILE A 59 -9.86 -1.35 -3.95
C ILE A 59 -11.33 -1.70 -4.12
N ARG A 60 -12.16 -0.77 -3.71
CA ARG A 60 -13.61 -0.81 -3.86
C ARG A 60 -14.04 0.19 -4.93
N VAL A 61 -14.93 -0.22 -5.82
CA VAL A 61 -15.56 0.64 -6.83
C VAL A 61 -17.03 0.76 -6.47
N PRO A 62 -17.43 1.73 -5.61
CA PRO A 62 -18.81 1.84 -5.15
C PRO A 62 -19.76 2.26 -6.26
N ASP A 63 -19.31 3.15 -7.15
CA ASP A 63 -20.07 3.71 -8.24
C ASP A 63 -19.20 3.90 -9.49
N PRO A 64 -19.79 3.99 -10.70
CA PRO A 64 -19.05 4.32 -11.91
C PRO A 64 -18.26 5.63 -11.78
N GLY A 65 -17.00 5.62 -12.20
CA GLY A 65 -16.12 6.80 -12.17
C GLY A 65 -15.44 7.07 -10.83
N ARG A 66 -15.70 6.28 -9.79
CA ARG A 66 -15.11 6.43 -8.46
C ARG A 66 -14.55 5.12 -7.93
N PHE A 67 -13.37 5.17 -7.33
CA PHE A 67 -12.85 4.08 -6.53
C PHE A 67 -12.35 4.56 -5.17
N GLU A 68 -12.36 3.66 -4.20
CA GLU A 68 -11.88 3.84 -2.85
C GLU A 68 -10.67 2.93 -2.64
N LEU A 69 -9.52 3.52 -2.38
CA LEU A 69 -8.31 2.79 -2.05
C LEU A 69 -8.23 2.65 -0.52
N ARG A 70 -8.13 1.41 -0.03
CA ARG A 70 -8.30 1.06 1.40
C ARG A 70 -7.01 0.58 2.07
N LEU A 71 -5.87 0.91 1.47
CA LEU A 71 -4.56 0.44 1.93
C LEU A 71 -3.91 1.42 2.93
N MET A 72 -4.09 2.72 2.75
CA MET A 72 -3.38 3.74 3.50
C MET A 72 -3.68 3.69 4.99
N ASP A 73 -2.71 4.06 5.80
CA ASP A 73 -2.91 4.30 7.23
C ASP A 73 -2.86 5.80 7.59
N GLY A 74 -3.13 6.09 8.87
CA GLY A 74 -3.22 7.48 9.35
C GLY A 74 -1.89 8.21 9.43
N SER A 75 -0.74 7.51 9.34
CA SER A 75 0.60 8.11 9.32
C SER A 75 1.10 8.46 7.91
N ALA A 76 0.28 8.19 6.87
CA ALA A 76 0.63 8.52 5.51
C ALA A 76 0.69 10.05 5.30
N ASN A 77 1.82 10.54 4.77
CA ASN A 77 1.91 11.94 4.37
C ASN A 77 0.91 12.22 3.23
N PRO A 78 -0.07 13.15 3.41
CA PRO A 78 -1.14 13.35 2.44
C PRO A 78 -0.64 13.84 1.07
N TYR A 79 0.45 14.60 1.03
CA TYR A 79 1.03 15.09 -0.22
C TYR A 79 1.70 13.97 -1.01
N LEU A 80 2.52 13.13 -0.37
CA LEU A 80 3.16 11.99 -1.03
C LEU A 80 2.14 10.94 -1.46
N LEU A 81 1.11 10.72 -0.64
CA LEU A 81 0.02 9.81 -0.94
C LEU A 81 -0.71 10.24 -2.22
N GLN A 82 -1.19 11.49 -2.25
CA GLN A 82 -1.94 12.00 -3.40
C GLN A 82 -1.08 12.06 -4.65
N ALA A 83 0.16 12.54 -4.55
CA ALA A 83 1.09 12.59 -5.67
C ALA A 83 1.39 11.21 -6.24
N GLY A 84 1.57 10.19 -5.38
CA GLY A 84 1.78 8.81 -5.79
C GLY A 84 0.59 8.21 -6.54
N VAL A 85 -0.63 8.44 -6.02
CA VAL A 85 -1.87 7.99 -6.70
C VAL A 85 -2.03 8.68 -8.04
N LEU A 86 -1.82 9.99 -8.11
CA LEU A 86 -1.92 10.77 -9.36
C LEU A 86 -0.88 10.33 -10.38
N ALA A 87 0.38 10.14 -9.97
CA ALA A 87 1.45 9.68 -10.86
C ALA A 87 1.12 8.32 -11.48
N ALA A 88 0.67 7.36 -10.66
CA ALA A 88 0.25 6.05 -11.14
C ALA A 88 -1.01 6.15 -12.02
N GLY A 89 -2.02 6.91 -11.60
CA GLY A 89 -3.26 7.09 -12.35
C GLY A 89 -3.04 7.69 -13.74
N ILE A 90 -2.27 8.78 -13.82
CA ILE A 90 -1.93 9.44 -15.09
C ILE A 90 -1.14 8.49 -16.01
N ASN A 91 -0.16 7.76 -15.44
CA ASN A 91 0.59 6.76 -16.22
C ASN A 91 -0.33 5.64 -16.74
N GLY A 92 -1.27 5.17 -15.92
CA GLY A 92 -2.26 4.16 -16.29
C GLY A 92 -3.16 4.62 -17.45
N ILE A 93 -3.62 5.86 -17.41
CA ILE A 93 -4.41 6.46 -18.50
C ILE A 93 -3.58 6.57 -19.79
N ARG A 94 -2.36 7.13 -19.69
CA ARG A 94 -1.46 7.30 -20.84
C ARG A 94 -1.08 5.97 -21.49
N LYS A 95 -0.81 4.96 -20.69
CA LYS A 95 -0.42 3.61 -21.17
C LYS A 95 -1.61 2.67 -21.40
N ARG A 96 -2.82 3.13 -21.21
CA ARG A 96 -4.06 2.36 -21.33
C ARG A 96 -4.02 1.04 -20.53
N VAL A 97 -3.52 1.11 -19.29
CA VAL A 97 -3.33 -0.08 -18.46
C VAL A 97 -4.67 -0.68 -18.06
N ASN A 98 -4.89 -1.94 -18.39
CA ASN A 98 -6.10 -2.66 -18.00
C ASN A 98 -5.94 -3.20 -16.57
N PRO A 99 -6.88 -2.94 -15.64
CA PRO A 99 -6.86 -3.50 -14.29
C PRO A 99 -7.10 -5.02 -14.24
N GLY A 100 -7.58 -5.62 -15.33
CA GLY A 100 -8.03 -7.01 -15.36
C GLY A 100 -9.50 -7.16 -14.98
N LYS A 101 -9.90 -8.36 -14.59
CA LYS A 101 -11.29 -8.63 -14.15
C LYS A 101 -11.44 -8.34 -12.65
N PRO A 102 -12.56 -7.72 -12.21
CA PRO A 102 -12.88 -7.60 -10.80
C PRO A 102 -13.10 -8.98 -10.18
N LEU A 103 -12.77 -9.12 -8.90
CA LEU A 103 -12.92 -10.35 -8.15
C LEU A 103 -14.14 -10.27 -7.23
N PHE A 104 -15.17 -11.06 -7.50
CA PHE A 104 -16.42 -11.07 -6.74
C PHE A 104 -16.37 -12.16 -5.66
N CYS A 105 -15.85 -11.83 -4.49
CA CYS A 105 -15.80 -12.73 -3.32
C CYS A 105 -15.73 -11.91 -2.02
N ASN A 106 -15.82 -12.60 -0.89
CA ASN A 106 -15.55 -11.99 0.42
C ASN A 106 -14.10 -12.27 0.83
N MET A 107 -13.22 -11.27 0.71
CA MET A 107 -11.79 -11.44 1.04
C MET A 107 -11.51 -11.69 2.52
N TYR A 108 -12.45 -11.46 3.44
CA TYR A 108 -12.30 -11.84 4.85
C TYR A 108 -12.28 -13.37 5.02
N THR A 109 -13.12 -14.07 4.28
CA THR A 109 -13.28 -15.52 4.38
C THR A 109 -12.61 -16.30 3.25
N ASP A 110 -12.59 -15.72 2.06
CA ASP A 110 -12.22 -16.44 0.83
C ASP A 110 -10.76 -16.21 0.39
N HIS A 111 -9.99 -15.40 1.10
CA HIS A 111 -8.61 -15.05 0.70
C HIS A 111 -7.72 -16.27 0.43
N LYS A 112 -7.94 -17.38 1.14
CA LYS A 112 -7.18 -18.63 0.95
C LYS A 112 -7.50 -19.34 -0.38
N LYS A 113 -8.67 -19.07 -0.98
CA LYS A 113 -9.06 -19.63 -2.28
C LYS A 113 -8.31 -18.99 -3.45
N TYR A 114 -7.65 -17.84 -3.21
CA TYR A 114 -6.95 -17.05 -4.22
C TYR A 114 -5.45 -16.87 -3.87
N PRO A 115 -4.68 -17.96 -3.80
CA PRO A 115 -3.26 -17.89 -3.39
C PRO A 115 -2.38 -17.12 -4.37
N ASN A 116 -2.79 -17.08 -5.65
CA ASN A 116 -2.04 -16.45 -6.75
C ASN A 116 -2.26 -14.94 -6.88
N LEU A 117 -3.12 -14.33 -6.05
CA LEU A 117 -3.25 -12.88 -6.04
C LEU A 117 -1.91 -12.23 -5.65
N PRO A 118 -1.51 -11.15 -6.34
CA PRO A 118 -0.34 -10.40 -5.94
C PRO A 118 -0.45 -9.97 -4.48
N LYS A 119 0.63 -10.13 -3.73
CA LYS A 119 0.69 -9.77 -2.31
C LYS A 119 1.25 -8.36 -2.14
N LEU A 120 0.79 -7.70 -1.09
CA LEU A 120 1.44 -6.49 -0.60
C LEU A 120 2.77 -6.85 0.08
N PRO A 121 3.74 -5.93 0.10
CA PRO A 121 4.97 -6.14 0.85
C PRO A 121 4.68 -6.35 2.33
N ASN A 122 5.48 -7.20 2.96
CA ASN A 122 5.32 -7.54 4.37
C ASN A 122 6.09 -6.61 5.31
N THR A 123 7.04 -5.86 4.78
CA THR A 123 7.91 -4.96 5.53
C THR A 123 8.06 -3.62 4.83
N LEU A 124 8.48 -2.61 5.58
CA LEU A 124 8.83 -1.31 5.01
C LEU A 124 10.03 -1.43 4.08
N GLU A 125 11.01 -2.28 4.39
CA GLU A 125 12.15 -2.56 3.54
C GLU A 125 11.73 -3.03 2.16
N ASP A 126 10.86 -4.05 2.10
CA ASP A 126 10.36 -4.59 0.82
C ASP A 126 9.67 -3.50 -0.01
N SER A 127 8.87 -2.65 0.66
CA SER A 127 8.19 -1.53 0.00
C SER A 127 9.15 -0.50 -0.57
N LEU A 128 10.21 -0.17 0.18
CA LEU A 128 11.25 0.78 -0.26
C LEU A 128 12.08 0.22 -1.42
N GLU A 129 12.34 -1.08 -1.44
CA GLU A 129 13.01 -1.72 -2.57
C GLU A 129 12.14 -1.66 -3.83
N MET A 130 10.86 -2.00 -3.71
CA MET A 130 9.91 -1.88 -4.82
C MET A 130 9.77 -0.42 -5.30
N LEU A 131 9.76 0.55 -4.38
CA LEU A 131 9.72 1.97 -4.71
C LEU A 131 10.99 2.40 -5.46
N ASN A 132 12.15 1.94 -5.00
CA ASN A 132 13.43 2.24 -5.63
C ASN A 132 13.55 1.69 -7.06
N LEU A 133 12.84 0.64 -7.40
CA LEU A 133 12.79 0.07 -8.75
C LEU A 133 11.71 0.72 -9.63
N ASN A 134 10.82 1.53 -9.06
CA ASN A 134 9.67 2.08 -9.78
C ASN A 134 10.03 3.32 -10.61
N THR A 135 10.19 3.12 -11.91
CA THR A 135 10.54 4.20 -12.87
C THR A 135 9.47 5.29 -12.97
N VAL A 136 8.19 4.95 -12.81
CA VAL A 136 7.09 5.95 -12.86
C VAL A 136 7.20 6.90 -11.68
N MET A 137 7.45 6.37 -10.49
CA MET A 137 7.64 7.20 -9.30
C MET A 137 8.93 8.02 -9.41
N LYS A 138 10.04 7.44 -9.91
CA LYS A 138 11.28 8.19 -10.16
C LYS A 138 11.09 9.37 -11.11
N ASN A 139 10.30 9.18 -12.17
CA ASN A 139 10.04 10.23 -13.14
C ASN A 139 9.07 11.30 -12.60
N ALA A 140 8.12 10.91 -11.75
CA ALA A 140 7.12 11.83 -11.21
C ALA A 140 7.67 12.70 -10.07
N PHE A 141 8.44 12.12 -9.15
CA PHE A 141 8.96 12.80 -7.97
C PHE A 141 10.36 13.39 -8.17
N GLY A 142 11.09 12.93 -9.18
CA GLY A 142 12.52 13.20 -9.33
C GLY A 142 13.40 12.30 -8.46
N LYS A 143 14.62 12.06 -8.92
CA LYS A 143 15.56 11.15 -8.24
C LYS A 143 15.93 11.63 -6.84
N ASP A 144 16.15 12.93 -6.66
CA ASP A 144 16.64 13.49 -5.41
C ASP A 144 15.60 13.38 -4.28
N VAL A 145 14.34 13.70 -4.58
CA VAL A 145 13.23 13.57 -3.62
C VAL A 145 13.07 12.12 -3.22
N LEU A 146 13.03 11.22 -4.21
CA LEU A 146 12.81 9.80 -3.93
C LEU A 146 13.97 9.17 -3.15
N ASN A 147 15.20 9.50 -3.52
CA ASN A 147 16.41 9.02 -2.82
C ASN A 147 16.46 9.54 -1.38
N SER A 148 16.11 10.82 -1.16
CA SER A 148 16.06 11.42 0.18
C SER A 148 15.01 10.73 1.05
N TYR A 149 13.81 10.48 0.50
CA TYR A 149 12.76 9.74 1.20
C TYR A 149 13.22 8.32 1.58
N ILE A 150 13.77 7.57 0.61
CA ILE A 150 14.26 6.21 0.83
C ILE A 150 15.38 6.20 1.89
N LYS A 151 16.31 7.16 1.82
CA LYS A 151 17.40 7.29 2.79
C LYS A 151 16.88 7.54 4.20
N LEU A 152 15.92 8.46 4.34
CA LEU A 152 15.26 8.75 5.62
C LEU A 152 14.63 7.49 6.21
N LYS A 153 13.79 6.79 5.43
CA LYS A 153 13.10 5.58 5.90
C LYS A 153 14.06 4.43 6.21
N LYS A 154 15.13 4.26 5.46
CA LYS A 154 16.19 3.29 5.78
C LYS A 154 16.90 3.62 7.09
N SER A 155 17.13 4.90 7.39
CA SER A 155 17.69 5.33 8.67
C SER A 155 16.76 5.02 9.86
N GLU A 156 15.45 5.23 9.71
CA GLU A 156 14.45 4.85 10.71
C GLU A 156 14.47 3.34 10.98
N ILE A 157 14.46 2.53 9.93
CA ILE A 157 14.56 1.06 10.02
C ILE A 157 15.83 0.64 10.75
N GLN A 158 16.96 1.22 10.41
CA GLN A 158 18.25 0.92 11.02
C GLN A 158 18.25 1.29 12.50
N SER A 159 17.73 2.47 12.85
CA SER A 159 17.59 2.90 14.25
C SER A 159 16.71 1.95 15.07
N PHE A 160 15.62 1.46 14.48
CA PHE A 160 14.78 0.45 15.11
C PHE A 160 15.55 -0.86 15.35
N LYS A 161 16.20 -1.40 14.31
CA LYS A 161 16.93 -2.69 14.38
C LYS A 161 18.06 -2.71 15.41
N LEU A 162 18.64 -1.55 15.71
CA LEU A 162 19.67 -1.43 16.74
C LEU A 162 19.09 -1.56 18.17
N LYS A 163 17.83 -1.26 18.38
CA LYS A 163 17.19 -1.19 19.71
C LYS A 163 16.14 -2.26 19.94
N GLU A 164 15.52 -2.75 18.89
CA GLU A 164 14.35 -3.61 18.94
C GLU A 164 14.40 -4.71 17.88
N LYS A 165 13.65 -5.77 18.09
CA LYS A 165 13.40 -6.81 17.09
C LYS A 165 11.94 -6.75 16.65
N PHE A 166 11.71 -6.59 15.36
CA PHE A 166 10.35 -6.57 14.83
C PHE A 166 9.72 -7.95 14.96
N ASP A 167 8.56 -7.97 15.59
CA ASP A 167 7.68 -9.14 15.64
C ASP A 167 6.24 -8.65 15.50
N LYS A 168 5.61 -8.99 14.38
CA LYS A 168 4.24 -8.57 14.06
C LYS A 168 3.18 -9.05 15.08
N LEU A 169 3.48 -10.10 15.83
CA LEU A 169 2.55 -10.67 16.82
C LEU A 169 2.73 -10.08 18.22
N LYS A 170 3.83 -9.36 18.47
CA LYS A 170 4.08 -8.72 19.76
C LYS A 170 3.45 -7.33 19.81
N PRO A 171 3.20 -6.82 21.04
CA PRO A 171 2.75 -5.45 21.23
C PRO A 171 3.70 -4.43 20.61
N ILE A 172 3.17 -3.22 20.37
CA ILE A 172 3.96 -2.07 19.90
C ILE A 172 5.08 -1.79 20.91
N THR A 173 6.31 -1.68 20.39
CA THR A 173 7.51 -1.47 21.21
C THR A 173 7.58 -0.03 21.75
N LYS A 174 8.46 0.20 22.73
CA LYS A 174 8.73 1.56 23.25
C LYS A 174 9.30 2.46 22.14
N TRP A 175 10.18 1.92 21.32
CA TRP A 175 10.78 2.65 20.20
C TRP A 175 9.70 3.10 19.18
N GLU A 176 8.80 2.20 18.80
CA GLU A 176 7.70 2.53 17.88
C GLU A 176 6.83 3.66 18.45
N ARG A 177 6.46 3.59 19.74
CA ARG A 177 5.67 4.66 20.39
C ARG A 177 6.36 6.01 20.39
N SER A 178 7.70 6.03 20.56
CA SER A 178 8.46 7.27 20.65
C SER A 178 8.89 7.83 19.30
N ASN A 179 8.80 7.06 18.20
CA ASN A 179 9.37 7.46 16.91
C ASN A 179 8.40 7.35 15.73
N THR A 180 7.16 6.90 15.92
CA THR A 180 6.19 6.73 14.83
C THR A 180 4.86 7.44 15.05
N LEU A 181 4.73 8.24 16.10
CA LEU A 181 3.52 9.02 16.40
C LEU A 181 3.56 10.42 15.78
N ASP A 182 4.75 10.92 15.46
CA ASP A 182 4.99 12.28 14.93
C ASP A 182 5.28 12.28 13.43
N CYS A 183 4.73 11.33 12.68
CA CYS A 183 4.93 11.23 11.23
C CYS A 183 3.87 11.99 10.44
#